data_f03a97b309b4a7b4d1e1c4c05b8c5f70
#
_entry.id   f03a97b309b4a7b4d1e1c4c05b8c5f70
#
_cell.length_a   1.000
_cell.length_b   1.000
_cell.length_c   1.000
_cell.angle_alpha   90.00
_cell.angle_beta   90.00
_cell.angle_gamma   90.00
#
_symmetry.space_group_name_H-M   'P 1'
#
loop_
_entity.id
_entity.type
_entity.pdbx_description
1 polymer ?
#
loop_
_entity_poly.entity_id
_entity_poly.type
_entity_poly.pdbx_seq_one_letter_code
_entity_poly.pdbx_strand_id
1 'polypeptide(L)'
;MNAKRIIVIGGSAAGPKAASRARRMDENAEITIIQKASDLSMASCGYPYYIGGFFDDRDQLLCSPVGVVRDSKFFWNAKKITTKVNTEVTAIDREKKIVEFTNLISGEKGIAEYDKLII
;
A
#
# COMPACT_ATOMS: atom_id res chain seq x y z
N MET A 1 23.11 -11.44 -5.96
CA MET A 1 21.82 -11.56 -6.66
C MET A 1 20.98 -10.34 -6.36
N ASN A 2 20.28 -9.85 -7.37
CA ASN A 2 19.41 -8.70 -7.19
C ASN A 2 18.14 -9.11 -6.45
N ALA A 3 17.70 -8.24 -5.54
CA ALA A 3 16.45 -8.43 -4.84
C ALA A 3 15.27 -8.38 -5.83
N LYS A 4 14.27 -9.23 -5.60
CA LYS A 4 13.04 -9.21 -6.39
C LYS A 4 12.24 -7.94 -6.06
N ARG A 5 11.82 -7.22 -7.08
CA ARG A 5 11.03 -6.00 -6.95
C ARG A 5 9.56 -6.34 -7.13
N ILE A 6 8.78 -6.11 -6.09
CA ILE A 6 7.35 -6.40 -6.08
C ILE A 6 6.61 -5.09 -5.89
N ILE A 7 5.72 -4.78 -6.83
CA ILE A 7 4.85 -3.60 -6.73
C ILE A 7 3.42 -4.08 -6.49
N VAL A 8 2.77 -3.47 -5.51
CA VAL A 8 1.36 -3.72 -5.17
C VAL A 8 0.59 -2.44 -5.43
N ILE A 9 -0.39 -2.50 -6.31
CA ILE A 9 -1.27 -1.37 -6.62
C ILE A 9 -2.53 -1.52 -5.78
N GLY A 10 -2.77 -0.55 -4.93
CA GLY A 10 -3.87 -0.56 -3.99
C GLY A 10 -3.41 -0.84 -2.57
N GLY A 11 -3.83 -0.02 -1.64
CA GLY A 11 -3.34 -0.06 -0.25
C GLY A 11 -4.42 -0.12 0.81
N SER A 12 -5.67 -0.51 0.46
CA SER A 12 -6.75 -0.55 1.44
C SER A 12 -6.72 -1.83 2.28
N ALA A 13 -7.11 -2.96 1.71
CA ALA A 13 -7.16 -4.21 2.47
C ALA A 13 -6.34 -5.31 1.79
N ALA A 14 -6.65 -5.64 0.53
CA ALA A 14 -6.00 -6.74 -0.18
C ALA A 14 -4.52 -6.46 -0.43
N GLY A 15 -4.17 -5.22 -0.83
CA GLY A 15 -2.79 -4.85 -1.13
C GLY A 15 -1.85 -5.00 0.05
N PRO A 16 -2.13 -4.37 1.21
CA PRO A 16 -1.31 -4.54 2.40
C PRO A 16 -1.20 -5.98 2.87
N LYS A 17 -2.28 -6.76 2.75
CA LYS A 17 -2.26 -8.19 3.09
C LYS A 17 -1.32 -8.95 2.17
N ALA A 18 -1.42 -8.72 0.87
CA ALA A 18 -0.55 -9.36 -0.12
C ALA A 18 0.92 -8.96 0.08
N ALA A 19 1.18 -7.68 0.28
CA ALA A 19 2.53 -7.17 0.54
C ALA A 19 3.15 -7.77 1.81
N SER A 20 2.36 -7.86 2.87
CA SER A 20 2.81 -8.46 4.13
C SER A 20 3.13 -9.94 3.96
N ARG A 21 2.31 -10.67 3.22
CA ARG A 21 2.57 -12.09 2.93
C ARG A 21 3.82 -12.24 2.08
N ALA A 22 4.00 -11.41 1.06
CA ALA A 22 5.20 -11.43 0.22
C ALA A 22 6.46 -11.22 1.05
N ARG A 23 6.43 -10.29 2.00
CA ARG A 23 7.56 -10.04 2.90
C ARG A 23 7.87 -11.27 3.76
N ARG A 24 6.85 -11.95 4.27
CA ARG A 24 7.08 -13.17 5.06
C ARG A 24 7.69 -14.31 4.23
N MET A 25 7.42 -14.32 2.92
CA MET A 25 7.96 -15.34 2.02
C MET A 25 9.36 -15.01 1.50
N ASP A 26 9.72 -13.73 1.45
CA ASP A 26 11.01 -13.27 0.93
C ASP A 26 11.46 -12.02 1.70
N GLU A 27 12.37 -12.21 2.64
CA GLU A 27 12.87 -11.12 3.48
C GLU A 27 13.72 -10.10 2.71
N ASN A 28 14.24 -10.49 1.55
CA ASN A 28 15.14 -9.65 0.74
C ASN A 28 14.41 -8.90 -0.39
N ALA A 29 13.14 -9.19 -0.62
CA ALA A 29 12.40 -8.52 -1.69
C ALA A 29 12.25 -7.02 -1.41
N GLU A 30 12.27 -6.22 -2.48
CA GLU A 30 11.90 -4.81 -2.43
C GLU A 30 10.41 -4.71 -2.72
N ILE A 31 9.63 -4.33 -1.72
CA ILE A 31 8.16 -4.29 -1.82
C ILE A 31 7.68 -2.85 -1.71
N THR A 32 6.90 -2.42 -2.68
CA THR A 32 6.32 -1.07 -2.73
C THR A 32 4.81 -1.16 -2.92
N ILE A 33 4.05 -0.48 -2.06
CA ILE A 33 2.62 -0.31 -2.22
C ILE A 33 2.38 1.08 -2.80
N ILE A 34 1.59 1.17 -3.86
CA ILE A 34 1.18 2.45 -4.44
C ILE A 34 -0.31 2.60 -4.18
N GLN A 35 -0.68 3.64 -3.45
CA GLN A 35 -2.06 3.92 -3.04
C GLN A 35 -2.50 5.28 -3.53
N LYS A 36 -3.64 5.33 -4.21
CA LYS A 36 -4.20 6.58 -4.71
C LYS A 36 -4.68 7.50 -3.59
N ALA A 37 -5.30 6.92 -2.55
CA ALA A 37 -5.78 7.66 -1.39
C ALA A 37 -4.64 8.02 -0.43
N SER A 38 -4.94 8.85 0.56
CA SER A 38 -3.97 9.24 1.59
C SER A 38 -3.79 8.19 2.68
N ASP A 39 -4.76 7.31 2.85
CA ASP A 39 -4.78 6.34 3.94
C ASP A 39 -4.41 4.95 3.44
N LEU A 40 -3.70 4.20 4.30
CA LEU A 40 -3.32 2.82 4.07
C LEU A 40 -4.08 1.91 5.03
N SER A 41 -4.32 0.67 4.60
CA SER A 41 -4.91 -0.37 5.43
C SER A 41 -6.29 0.00 6.00
N MET A 42 -7.09 0.71 5.21
CA MET A 42 -8.43 1.13 5.59
C MET A 42 -9.35 -0.09 5.68
N ALA A 43 -9.93 -0.29 6.86
CA ALA A 43 -10.87 -1.39 7.10
C ALA A 43 -12.26 -1.01 6.60
N SER A 44 -12.49 -1.13 5.30
CA SER A 44 -13.77 -0.76 4.68
C SER A 44 -14.96 -1.57 5.23
N CYS A 45 -14.72 -2.78 5.70
CA CYS A 45 -15.75 -3.60 6.37
C CYS A 45 -16.25 -2.95 7.67
N GLY A 46 -15.52 -2.00 8.23
CA GLY A 46 -15.91 -1.26 9.42
C GLY A 46 -16.77 -0.03 9.14
N TYR A 47 -16.93 0.37 7.88
CA TYR A 47 -17.70 1.56 7.53
C TYR A 47 -19.12 1.56 8.09
N PRO A 48 -19.91 0.47 8.00
CA PRO A 48 -21.25 0.46 8.58
C PRO A 48 -21.26 0.74 10.08
N TYR A 49 -20.26 0.23 10.79
CA TYR A 49 -20.15 0.43 12.25
C TYR A 49 -19.80 1.88 12.59
N TYR A 50 -18.90 2.49 11.82
CA TYR A 50 -18.57 3.90 11.99
C TYR A 50 -19.78 4.79 11.70
N ILE A 51 -20.46 4.54 10.58
CA ILE A 51 -21.67 5.28 10.19
C ILE A 51 -22.79 5.08 11.22
N GLY A 52 -22.92 3.88 11.77
CA GLY A 52 -23.92 3.52 12.76
C GLY A 52 -23.59 4.02 14.19
N GLY A 53 -22.46 4.68 14.38
CA GLY A 53 -22.12 5.28 15.68
C GLY A 53 -21.53 4.32 16.71
N PHE A 54 -21.04 3.15 16.33
CA PHE A 54 -20.39 2.21 17.25
C PHE A 54 -19.06 2.76 17.79
N PHE A 55 -18.40 3.62 17.03
CA PHE A 55 -17.23 4.36 17.45
C PHE A 55 -17.16 5.68 16.70
N ASP A 56 -16.51 6.69 17.28
CA ASP A 56 -16.48 8.05 16.73
C ASP A 56 -15.15 8.38 16.05
N ASP A 57 -14.07 7.68 16.40
CA ASP A 57 -12.74 7.94 15.88
C ASP A 57 -12.51 7.13 14.61
N ARG A 58 -12.46 7.83 13.46
CA ARG A 58 -12.22 7.17 12.17
C ARG A 58 -10.87 6.44 12.09
N ASP A 59 -9.91 6.84 12.92
CA ASP A 59 -8.59 6.18 12.94
C ASP A 59 -8.69 4.74 13.41
N GLN A 60 -9.77 4.35 14.08
CA GLN A 60 -10.00 2.94 14.42
C GLN A 60 -10.13 2.05 13.18
N LEU A 61 -10.54 2.62 12.04
CA LEU A 61 -10.59 1.91 10.76
C LEU A 61 -9.18 1.64 10.19
N LEU A 62 -8.18 2.33 10.70
CA LEU A 62 -6.79 2.25 10.26
C LEU A 62 -5.89 1.52 11.25
N CYS A 63 -6.40 1.20 12.43
CA CYS A 63 -5.62 0.67 13.53
C CYS A 63 -5.53 -0.87 13.52
N SER A 64 -4.47 -1.37 14.13
CA SER A 64 -4.38 -2.78 14.53
C SER A 64 -5.28 -3.04 15.75
N PRO A 65 -5.49 -4.31 16.14
CA PRO A 65 -6.28 -4.63 17.34
C PRO A 65 -5.75 -4.00 18.63
N VAL A 66 -4.47 -3.61 18.66
CA VAL A 66 -3.85 -2.95 19.82
C VAL A 66 -3.76 -1.43 19.67
N GLY A 67 -4.46 -0.86 18.70
CA GLY A 67 -4.57 0.60 18.54
C GLY A 67 -3.42 1.27 17.79
N VAL A 68 -2.58 0.51 17.10
CA VAL A 68 -1.48 1.08 16.29
C VAL A 68 -1.98 1.42 14.90
N VAL A 69 -1.86 2.69 14.50
CA VAL A 69 -2.25 3.14 13.16
C VAL A 69 -1.27 2.56 12.11
N ARG A 70 -1.83 1.95 11.08
CA ARG A 70 -1.03 1.34 10.00
C ARG A 70 -0.79 2.35 8.88
N ASP A 71 0.13 3.27 9.11
CA ASP A 71 0.54 4.30 8.15
C ASP A 71 1.84 3.91 7.43
N SER A 72 2.42 4.85 6.67
CA SER A 72 3.66 4.62 5.95
C SER A 72 4.83 4.26 6.88
N LYS A 73 4.91 4.90 8.05
CA LYS A 73 5.94 4.59 9.04
C LYS A 73 5.79 3.18 9.58
N PHE A 74 4.57 2.75 9.86
CA PHE A 74 4.30 1.40 10.32
C PHE A 74 4.79 0.37 9.31
N PHE A 75 4.45 0.52 8.03
CA PHE A 75 4.84 -0.43 7.00
C PHE A 75 6.35 -0.49 6.82
N TRP A 76 7.02 0.64 6.87
CA TRP A 76 8.49 0.67 6.77
C TRP A 76 9.15 0.09 8.01
N ASN A 77 8.77 0.54 9.20
CA ASN A 77 9.43 0.14 10.45
C ASN A 77 9.19 -1.32 10.79
N ALA A 78 7.95 -1.80 10.64
CA ALA A 78 7.59 -3.16 11.02
C ALA A 78 7.90 -4.19 9.93
N LYS A 79 7.84 -3.81 8.65
CA LYS A 79 7.84 -4.78 7.54
C LYS A 79 8.80 -4.42 6.42
N LYS A 80 9.48 -3.29 6.49
CA LYS A 80 10.35 -2.78 5.42
C LYS A 80 9.64 -2.73 4.07
N ILE A 81 8.39 -2.31 4.07
CA ILE A 81 7.59 -2.08 2.88
C ILE A 81 7.53 -0.59 2.62
N THR A 82 7.92 -0.17 1.42
CA THR A 82 7.81 1.21 0.96
C THR A 82 6.38 1.48 0.54
N THR A 83 5.84 2.63 0.91
CA THR A 83 4.49 3.02 0.51
C THR A 83 4.52 4.39 -0.17
N LYS A 84 3.74 4.52 -1.24
CA LYS A 84 3.52 5.77 -1.95
C LYS A 84 2.04 6.07 -1.91
N VAL A 85 1.64 6.96 -1.00
CA VAL A 85 0.25 7.41 -0.86
C VAL A 85 0.01 8.63 -1.74
N ASN A 86 -1.25 8.97 -1.96
CA ASN A 86 -1.64 10.07 -2.87
C ASN A 86 -0.97 9.94 -4.24
N THR A 87 -0.81 8.71 -4.69
CA THR A 87 -0.09 8.38 -5.93
C THR A 87 -0.96 7.46 -6.76
N GLU A 88 -1.24 7.87 -7.99
CA GLU A 88 -2.07 7.10 -8.91
C GLU A 88 -1.20 6.44 -9.97
N VAL A 89 -1.36 5.14 -10.14
CA VAL A 89 -0.78 4.42 -11.27
C VAL A 89 -1.62 4.73 -12.51
N THR A 90 -0.99 5.31 -13.53
CA THR A 90 -1.66 5.77 -14.75
C THR A 90 -1.48 4.82 -15.93
N ALA A 91 -0.43 4.01 -15.92
CA ALA A 91 -0.16 3.06 -16.99
C ALA A 91 0.70 1.90 -16.50
N ILE A 92 0.52 0.75 -17.12
CA ILE A 92 1.33 -0.45 -16.85
C ILE A 92 1.86 -0.96 -18.20
N ASP A 93 3.19 -1.06 -18.31
CA ASP A 93 3.83 -1.67 -19.47
C ASP A 93 4.31 -3.07 -19.07
N ARG A 94 3.59 -4.08 -19.53
CA ARG A 94 3.85 -5.47 -19.15
C ARG A 94 5.10 -6.03 -19.82
N GLU A 95 5.45 -5.52 -20.98
CA GLU A 95 6.65 -5.99 -21.71
C GLU A 95 7.92 -5.48 -21.06
N LYS A 96 7.95 -4.19 -20.72
CA LYS A 96 9.08 -3.56 -20.04
C LYS A 96 9.06 -3.77 -18.53
N LYS A 97 7.95 -4.27 -17.99
CA LYS A 97 7.73 -4.46 -16.55
C LYS A 97 7.93 -3.16 -15.77
N ILE A 98 7.23 -2.14 -16.19
CA ILE A 98 7.21 -0.85 -15.51
C ILE A 98 5.78 -0.39 -15.25
N VAL A 99 5.62 0.43 -14.20
CA VAL A 99 4.39 1.17 -13.95
C VAL A 99 4.71 2.66 -14.00
N GLU A 100 3.80 3.42 -14.59
CA GLU A 100 3.88 4.88 -14.57
C GLU A 100 2.91 5.40 -13.52
N PHE A 101 3.34 6.37 -12.74
CA PHE A 101 2.52 6.92 -11.68
C PHE A 101 2.64 8.44 -11.62
N THR A 102 1.64 9.06 -10.99
CA THR A 102 1.58 10.50 -10.76
C THR A 102 1.30 10.74 -9.29
N ASN A 103 2.10 11.59 -8.65
CA ASN A 103 1.81 12.06 -7.31
C ASN A 103 0.68 13.10 -7.41
N LEU A 104 -0.44 12.83 -6.76
CA LEU A 104 -1.64 13.67 -6.88
C LEU A 104 -1.53 15.01 -6.15
N ILE A 105 -0.57 15.16 -5.24
CA ILE A 105 -0.34 16.41 -4.50
C ILE A 105 0.60 17.31 -5.27
N SER A 106 1.77 16.77 -5.70
CA SER A 106 2.81 17.55 -6.37
C SER A 106 2.64 17.60 -7.90
N GLY A 107 1.88 16.65 -8.46
CA GLY A 107 1.76 16.50 -9.91
C GLY A 107 2.98 15.83 -10.56
N GLU A 108 3.97 15.44 -9.79
CA GLU A 108 5.15 14.77 -10.32
C GLU A 108 4.82 13.40 -10.86
N LYS A 109 5.39 13.08 -12.02
CA LYS A 109 5.26 11.79 -12.67
C LYS A 109 6.53 10.98 -12.46
N GLY A 110 6.38 9.67 -12.33
CA GLY A 110 7.50 8.77 -12.17
C GLY A 110 7.23 7.42 -12.79
N ILE A 111 8.28 6.62 -12.84
CA ILE A 111 8.27 5.26 -13.38
C ILE A 111 8.92 4.35 -12.34
N ALA A 112 8.32 3.19 -12.12
CA ALA A 112 8.89 2.16 -11.25
C ALA A 112 8.96 0.84 -12.00
N GLU A 113 10.08 0.15 -11.86
CA GLU A 113 10.28 -1.17 -12.44
C GLU A 113 9.86 -2.26 -11.45
N TYR A 114 9.36 -3.36 -11.97
CA TYR A 114 8.95 -4.49 -11.15
C TYR A 114 9.34 -5.84 -11.79
N ASP A 115 9.49 -6.83 -10.94
CA ASP A 115 9.61 -8.22 -11.36
C ASP A 115 8.26 -8.93 -11.24
N LYS A 116 7.49 -8.59 -10.20
CA LYS A 116 6.13 -9.07 -9.98
C LYS A 116 5.21 -7.90 -9.64
N LEU A 117 4.00 -7.95 -10.17
CA LEU A 117 2.98 -6.92 -9.98
C LEU A 117 1.72 -7.56 -9.43
N ILE A 118 1.17 -6.95 -8.38
CA ILE A 118 -0.11 -7.32 -7.77
C ILE A 118 -1.06 -6.13 -7.92
N ILE A 119 -2.26 -6.40 -8.40
CA ILE A 119 -3.28 -5.37 -8.61
C ILE A 119 -4.50 -5.68 -7.75
#